data_90460825667726bb1e7478327a03cf19
#
_entry.id   90460825667726bb1e7478327a03cf19
#
_cell.length_a   1.000
_cell.length_b   1.000
_cell.length_c   1.000
_cell.angle_alpha   90.00
_cell.angle_beta   90.00
_cell.angle_gamma   90.00
#
_symmetry.space_group_name_H-M   'P 1'
#
loop_
_entity.id
_entity.type
_entity.pdbx_description
1 polymer ?
#
loop_
_entity_poly.entity_id
_entity_poly.type
_entity_poly.pdbx_seq_one_letter_code
_entity_poly.pdbx_strand_id
1 'polypeptide(L)'
;MPDNKKLVTKPKKKSPRPIENELLDAERRGGGPYQLKASRFGFEKEASFLTTGRFSKLPRHYDQHCTPTAFTNAIITLARRHGYSEVLAKTPEEIFETCAAIGRHALLYWNVKLFGRFGGTSAPLTELYLRLCLRRFKVKPALLRGHYAGVPGTEASLRNALIRTLLKGHFAILTVLYHPIYGSHTVIAYGVDVVSGPSGKPVYYVTLADGWNERPRYLPVDKLRLFLFWELA
;
A
#
# COMPACT_ATOMS: atom_id res chain seq x y z
N MET A 1 -34.77 33.85 24.48
CA MET A 1 -34.78 33.09 23.25
C MET A 1 -33.48 32.31 23.17
N PRO A 2 -33.51 30.98 23.24
CA PRO A 2 -32.27 30.21 23.18
C PRO A 2 -31.88 29.93 21.72
N ASP A 3 -30.66 30.23 21.44
CA ASP A 3 -29.96 30.12 20.14
C ASP A 3 -29.80 28.64 19.73
N ASN A 4 -30.52 28.25 18.70
CA ASN A 4 -30.53 26.90 18.15
C ASN A 4 -29.32 26.71 17.21
N LYS A 5 -28.10 26.52 17.75
CA LYS A 5 -26.94 26.11 16.96
C LYS A 5 -27.16 24.68 16.45
N LYS A 6 -27.66 24.55 15.23
CA LYS A 6 -27.66 23.30 14.48
C LYS A 6 -26.22 22.76 14.41
N LEU A 7 -25.97 21.66 15.13
CA LEU A 7 -24.78 20.85 14.93
C LEU A 7 -24.79 20.34 13.48
N VAL A 8 -23.95 20.92 12.65
CA VAL A 8 -23.65 20.37 11.33
C VAL A 8 -22.83 19.11 11.54
N THR A 9 -23.48 17.96 11.60
CA THR A 9 -22.83 16.66 11.61
C THR A 9 -22.10 16.51 10.28
N LYS A 10 -20.76 16.47 10.31
CA LYS A 10 -19.93 16.13 9.15
C LYS A 10 -20.41 14.79 8.60
N PRO A 11 -20.62 14.66 7.27
CA PRO A 11 -21.04 13.41 6.69
C PRO A 11 -20.03 12.33 7.07
N LYS A 12 -20.48 11.27 7.75
CA LYS A 12 -19.66 10.07 8.01
C LYS A 12 -19.16 9.59 6.66
N LYS A 13 -17.82 9.62 6.43
CA LYS A 13 -17.20 8.95 5.28
C LYS A 13 -17.74 7.52 5.28
N LYS A 14 -18.54 7.17 4.29
CA LYS A 14 -18.97 5.79 4.09
C LYS A 14 -17.71 4.95 3.98
N SER A 15 -17.55 3.98 4.87
CA SER A 15 -16.49 3.00 4.74
C SER A 15 -16.58 2.39 3.33
N PRO A 16 -15.47 2.31 2.58
CA PRO A 16 -15.51 1.69 1.26
C PRO A 16 -16.08 0.28 1.42
N ARG A 17 -16.99 -0.12 0.53
CA ARG A 17 -17.47 -1.50 0.47
C ARG A 17 -16.25 -2.41 0.33
N PRO A 18 -16.20 -3.54 1.06
CA PRO A 18 -15.08 -4.45 0.94
C PRO A 18 -14.87 -4.86 -0.52
N ILE A 19 -13.67 -4.72 -1.01
CA ILE A 19 -13.27 -5.09 -2.39
C ILE A 19 -13.43 -6.60 -2.63
N GLU A 20 -13.47 -7.40 -1.56
CA GLU A 20 -13.90 -8.79 -1.57
C GLU A 20 -15.18 -9.01 -2.38
N ASN A 21 -16.11 -8.05 -2.35
CA ASN A 21 -17.32 -8.10 -3.15
C ASN A 21 -17.05 -7.95 -4.66
N GLU A 22 -15.97 -7.31 -5.09
CA GLU A 22 -15.65 -7.19 -6.53
C GLU A 22 -15.18 -8.52 -7.12
N LEU A 23 -14.45 -9.34 -6.36
CA LEU A 23 -14.08 -10.70 -6.76
C LEU A 23 -15.31 -11.63 -6.82
N LEU A 24 -16.10 -11.61 -5.76
CA LEU A 24 -17.36 -12.36 -5.69
C LEU A 24 -18.33 -11.92 -6.77
N ASP A 25 -18.40 -10.63 -7.09
CA ASP A 25 -19.20 -10.11 -8.19
C ASP A 25 -18.65 -10.46 -9.56
N ALA A 26 -17.34 -10.64 -9.73
CA ALA A 26 -16.74 -11.14 -10.96
C ALA A 26 -17.08 -12.62 -11.20
N GLU A 27 -17.04 -13.45 -10.14
CA GLU A 27 -17.49 -14.84 -10.18
C GLU A 27 -18.98 -14.94 -10.49
N ARG A 28 -19.85 -14.17 -9.83
CA ARG A 28 -21.29 -14.13 -10.05
C ARG A 28 -21.69 -13.67 -11.45
N ARG A 29 -20.88 -12.83 -12.10
CA ARG A 29 -21.10 -12.36 -13.48
C ARG A 29 -20.61 -13.34 -14.54
N GLY A 30 -20.31 -14.58 -14.18
CA GLY A 30 -19.91 -15.62 -15.12
C GLY A 30 -18.43 -15.60 -15.47
N GLY A 31 -17.61 -15.03 -14.60
CA GLY A 31 -16.15 -14.96 -14.76
C GLY A 31 -15.42 -16.28 -14.57
N GLY A 32 -16.10 -17.41 -14.51
CA GLY A 32 -15.47 -18.72 -14.33
C GLY A 32 -14.76 -18.89 -12.99
N PRO A 33 -14.28 -20.09 -12.68
CA PRO A 33 -13.60 -20.34 -11.43
C PRO A 33 -12.33 -19.50 -11.37
N TYR A 34 -12.16 -18.83 -10.25
CA TYR A 34 -11.01 -18.07 -9.87
C TYR A 34 -9.74 -18.91 -9.98
N GLN A 35 -8.90 -18.65 -10.96
CA GLN A 35 -7.63 -19.34 -11.09
C GLN A 35 -6.53 -18.52 -10.46
N LEU A 36 -6.15 -18.91 -9.24
CA LEU A 36 -4.92 -18.48 -8.60
C LEU A 36 -3.72 -18.91 -9.45
N LYS A 37 -3.25 -18.00 -10.32
CA LYS A 37 -1.91 -18.11 -10.90
C LYS A 37 -0.94 -17.22 -10.11
N ALA A 38 -1.19 -17.08 -8.84
CA ALA A 38 -0.39 -16.20 -8.03
C ALA A 38 0.89 -16.90 -7.65
N SER A 39 1.98 -16.28 -7.95
CA SER A 39 3.08 -16.25 -7.01
C SER A 39 2.63 -15.43 -5.80
N ARG A 40 1.71 -15.98 -5.02
CA ARG A 40 1.53 -15.44 -3.68
C ARG A 40 2.81 -15.79 -2.97
N PHE A 41 3.62 -14.80 -2.68
CA PHE A 41 4.67 -14.95 -1.71
C PHE A 41 4.06 -15.62 -0.51
N GLY A 42 4.78 -16.48 0.16
CA GLY A 42 4.41 -17.07 1.42
C GLY A 42 4.03 -16.10 2.55
N PHE A 43 3.75 -14.84 2.20
CA PHE A 43 3.19 -13.80 3.05
C PHE A 43 1.84 -14.15 3.66
N GLU A 44 1.08 -15.04 3.03
CA GLU A 44 -0.28 -15.35 3.47
C GLU A 44 -0.34 -16.09 4.80
N LYS A 45 0.70 -16.83 5.13
CA LYS A 45 0.75 -17.60 6.38
C LYS A 45 1.52 -16.92 7.50
N GLU A 46 2.35 -15.92 7.19
CA GLU A 46 3.34 -15.41 8.15
C GLU A 46 3.28 -13.91 8.40
N ALA A 47 2.63 -13.14 7.57
CA ALA A 47 2.62 -11.69 7.72
C ALA A 47 1.21 -11.14 7.80
N SER A 48 0.71 -10.98 9.00
CA SER A 48 -0.29 -9.96 9.23
C SER A 48 0.37 -8.61 8.95
N PHE A 49 0.01 -7.99 7.83
CA PHE A 49 0.41 -6.62 7.56
C PHE A 49 -0.24 -5.69 8.60
N LEU A 50 0.55 -4.81 9.15
CA LEU A 50 0.09 -3.88 10.17
C LEU A 50 -0.76 -2.78 9.52
N THR A 51 -1.80 -2.37 10.23
CA THR A 51 -2.68 -1.30 9.77
C THR A 51 -2.25 0.05 10.34
N THR A 52 -2.64 1.12 9.65
CA THR A 52 -2.44 2.49 10.12
C THR A 52 -3.11 2.72 11.47
N GLY A 53 -4.25 2.08 11.73
CA GLY A 53 -4.97 2.17 13.00
C GLY A 53 -4.14 1.74 14.22
N ARG A 54 -3.20 0.81 14.03
CA ARG A 54 -2.26 0.40 15.07
C ARG A 54 -1.37 1.58 15.51
N PHE A 55 -0.89 2.36 14.56
CA PHE A 55 0.05 3.45 14.80
C PHE A 55 -0.61 4.78 15.12
N SER A 56 -1.90 4.94 14.84
CA SER A 56 -2.67 6.14 15.19
C SER A 56 -2.79 6.37 16.69
N LYS A 57 -2.54 5.34 17.48
CA LYS A 57 -2.57 5.40 18.95
C LYS A 57 -1.24 5.82 19.57
N LEU A 58 -0.20 6.01 18.76
CA LEU A 58 1.09 6.46 19.26
C LEU A 58 1.03 7.92 19.76
N PRO A 59 1.87 8.31 20.72
CA PRO A 59 1.76 9.60 21.42
C PRO A 59 1.81 10.85 20.54
N ARG A 60 2.29 10.74 19.31
CA ARG A 60 2.46 11.86 18.37
C ARG A 60 1.29 12.10 17.43
N HIS A 61 0.17 11.40 17.57
CA HIS A 61 -1.05 11.56 16.76
C HIS A 61 -0.77 11.65 15.25
N TYR A 62 -0.41 10.51 14.67
CA TYR A 62 -0.12 10.45 13.22
C TYR A 62 -1.41 10.40 12.40
N ASP A 63 -1.67 11.44 11.61
CA ASP A 63 -2.84 11.51 10.73
C ASP A 63 -2.56 11.05 9.29
N GLN A 64 -1.33 11.27 8.80
CA GLN A 64 -0.92 11.03 7.43
C GLN A 64 0.26 10.06 7.38
N HIS A 65 0.04 8.81 7.73
CA HIS A 65 1.10 7.83 7.99
C HIS A 65 1.05 6.56 7.12
N CYS A 66 0.38 6.62 5.98
CA CYS A 66 0.33 5.47 5.05
C CYS A 66 1.74 5.03 4.59
N THR A 67 2.61 5.97 4.25
CA THR A 67 3.96 5.67 3.78
C THR A 67 4.84 5.04 4.86
N PRO A 68 5.03 5.62 6.07
CA PRO A 68 5.79 4.95 7.11
C PRO A 68 5.17 3.61 7.54
N THR A 69 3.83 3.44 7.47
CA THR A 69 3.19 2.12 7.69
C THR A 69 3.59 1.12 6.62
N ALA A 70 3.53 1.50 5.35
CA ALA A 70 3.95 0.63 4.24
C ALA A 70 5.44 0.27 4.35
N PHE A 71 6.30 1.22 4.73
CA PHE A 71 7.74 0.96 4.93
C PHE A 71 8.01 0.03 6.11
N THR A 72 7.29 0.20 7.22
CA THR A 72 7.37 -0.72 8.36
C THR A 72 7.03 -2.14 7.93
N ASN A 73 5.93 -2.32 7.20
CA ASN A 73 5.52 -3.61 6.67
C ASN A 73 6.57 -4.19 5.70
N ALA A 74 7.11 -3.38 4.80
CA ALA A 74 8.14 -3.81 3.85
C ALA A 74 9.44 -4.22 4.56
N ILE A 75 9.89 -3.46 5.56
CA ILE A 75 11.11 -3.76 6.33
C ILE A 75 10.96 -5.05 7.12
N ILE A 76 9.84 -5.25 7.82
CA ILE A 76 9.55 -6.49 8.55
C ILE A 76 9.49 -7.68 7.59
N THR A 77 8.87 -7.51 6.44
CA THR A 77 8.77 -8.52 5.41
C THR A 77 10.14 -8.94 4.88
N LEU A 78 10.98 -7.98 4.51
CA LEU A 78 12.34 -8.24 4.07
C LEU A 78 13.17 -8.88 5.20
N ALA A 79 13.00 -8.42 6.42
CA ALA A 79 13.70 -8.97 7.57
C ALA A 79 13.37 -10.44 7.81
N ARG A 80 12.10 -10.81 7.73
CA ARG A 80 11.66 -12.22 7.83
C ARG A 80 12.20 -13.06 6.69
N ARG A 81 12.15 -12.54 5.48
CA ARG A 81 12.58 -13.25 4.27
C ARG A 81 14.08 -13.51 4.24
N HIS A 82 14.87 -12.56 4.68
CA HIS A 82 16.33 -12.61 4.59
C HIS A 82 17.02 -12.83 5.94
N GLY A 83 16.27 -13.05 7.01
CA GLY A 83 16.81 -13.41 8.33
C GLY A 83 17.50 -12.27 9.07
N TYR A 84 17.04 -11.01 8.92
CA TYR A 84 17.60 -9.87 9.66
C TYR A 84 17.12 -9.86 11.12
N SER A 85 17.79 -10.65 11.98
CA SER A 85 17.40 -10.84 13.39
C SER A 85 17.38 -9.53 14.19
N GLU A 86 18.30 -8.59 13.94
CA GLU A 86 18.33 -7.28 14.61
C GLU A 86 17.05 -6.45 14.36
N VAL A 87 16.44 -6.61 13.19
CA VAL A 87 15.16 -5.96 12.87
C VAL A 87 14.01 -6.70 13.53
N LEU A 88 14.02 -8.02 13.49
CA LEU A 88 12.97 -8.86 14.07
C LEU A 88 12.92 -8.82 15.60
N ALA A 89 14.01 -8.42 16.25
CA ALA A 89 14.06 -8.16 17.69
C ALA A 89 13.34 -6.86 18.11
N LYS A 90 13.01 -5.98 17.14
CA LYS A 90 12.30 -4.73 17.40
C LYS A 90 10.80 -4.92 17.31
N THR A 91 10.06 -4.13 18.08
CA THR A 91 8.61 -4.05 17.91
C THR A 91 8.25 -3.31 16.61
N PRO A 92 7.09 -3.63 16.00
CA PRO A 92 6.61 -2.87 14.84
C PRO A 92 6.49 -1.36 15.08
N GLU A 93 6.15 -0.97 16.31
CA GLU A 93 6.04 0.42 16.73
C GLU A 93 7.40 1.12 16.71
N GLU A 94 8.45 0.47 17.19
CA GLU A 94 9.82 1.01 17.13
C GLU A 94 10.31 1.18 15.69
N ILE A 95 9.97 0.24 14.80
CA ILE A 95 10.30 0.34 13.37
C ILE A 95 9.54 1.50 12.75
N PHE A 96 8.23 1.60 13.01
CA PHE A 96 7.38 2.69 12.52
C PHE A 96 7.88 4.06 12.99
N GLU A 97 8.13 4.22 14.30
CA GLU A 97 8.62 5.49 14.86
C GLU A 97 9.97 5.89 14.26
N THR A 98 10.85 4.92 14.02
CA THR A 98 12.12 5.17 13.37
C THR A 98 11.91 5.63 11.92
N CYS A 99 11.05 4.96 11.15
CA CYS A 99 10.71 5.38 9.79
C CYS A 99 10.10 6.79 9.79
N ALA A 100 9.12 7.03 10.64
CA ALA A 100 8.48 8.34 10.73
C ALA A 100 9.45 9.45 11.16
N ALA A 101 10.37 9.18 12.09
CA ALA A 101 11.41 10.11 12.50
C ALA A 101 12.36 10.46 11.35
N ILE A 102 12.85 9.46 10.60
CA ILE A 102 13.70 9.68 9.42
C ILE A 102 13.00 10.60 8.42
N GLY A 103 11.73 10.30 8.11
CA GLY A 103 10.97 11.11 7.14
C GLY A 103 10.80 12.55 7.60
N ARG A 104 10.50 12.79 8.89
CA ARG A 104 10.37 14.14 9.44
C ARG A 104 11.69 14.91 9.45
N HIS A 105 12.76 14.29 9.91
CA HIS A 105 14.08 14.93 9.97
C HIS A 105 14.63 15.27 8.60
N ALA A 106 14.37 14.43 7.60
CA ALA A 106 14.76 14.68 6.21
C ALA A 106 13.76 15.53 5.42
N LEU A 107 12.68 16.02 6.06
CA LEU A 107 11.58 16.76 5.42
C LEU A 107 10.90 16.00 4.26
N LEU A 108 10.92 14.67 4.32
CA LEU A 108 10.32 13.78 3.32
C LEU A 108 8.92 13.33 3.69
N TYR A 109 8.51 13.57 4.94
CA TYR A 109 7.25 13.13 5.50
C TYR A 109 6.72 14.13 6.53
N TRP A 110 5.43 14.43 6.45
CA TRP A 110 4.69 15.25 7.42
C TRP A 110 3.53 14.44 8.00
N ASN A 111 3.50 14.28 9.31
CA ASN A 111 2.49 13.46 10.00
C ASN A 111 1.12 14.14 10.14
N VAL A 112 1.01 15.42 9.82
CA VAL A 112 -0.22 16.21 9.86
C VAL A 112 -0.44 16.93 8.54
N LYS A 113 -1.68 17.32 8.27
CA LYS A 113 -1.98 18.15 7.10
C LYS A 113 -1.63 19.61 7.39
N LEU A 114 -0.65 20.15 6.70
CA LEU A 114 -0.34 21.56 6.69
C LEU A 114 -1.41 22.30 5.88
N PHE A 115 -2.00 23.34 6.48
CA PHE A 115 -3.08 24.15 5.84
C PHE A 115 -4.24 23.32 5.31
N GLY A 116 -4.53 22.16 5.92
CA GLY A 116 -5.60 21.26 5.50
C GLY A 116 -5.37 20.53 4.16
N ARG A 117 -4.26 20.78 3.49
CA ARG A 117 -3.99 20.27 2.12
C ARG A 117 -2.72 19.45 1.99
N PHE A 118 -1.66 19.82 2.68
CA PHE A 118 -0.34 19.20 2.54
C PHE A 118 -0.03 18.30 3.72
N GLY A 119 0.23 17.03 3.46
CA GLY A 119 0.61 16.06 4.48
C GLY A 119 0.99 14.74 3.84
N GLY A 120 1.61 13.85 4.62
CA GLY A 120 2.11 12.57 4.13
C GLY A 120 3.49 12.70 3.48
N THR A 121 3.71 11.97 2.39
CA THR A 121 5.00 11.88 1.69
C THR A 121 4.86 12.36 0.27
N SER A 122 5.81 13.17 -0.20
CA SER A 122 5.89 13.54 -1.61
C SER A 122 6.27 12.32 -2.45
N ALA A 123 5.46 12.02 -3.47
CA ALA A 123 5.65 10.84 -4.31
C ALA A 123 7.07 10.76 -4.94
N PRO A 124 7.63 11.83 -5.52
CA PRO A 124 8.99 11.80 -6.08
C PRO A 124 10.09 11.49 -5.06
N LEU A 125 9.88 11.85 -3.80
CA LEU A 125 10.86 11.67 -2.73
C LEU A 125 10.70 10.35 -1.95
N THR A 126 9.68 9.57 -2.28
CA THR A 126 9.38 8.31 -1.57
C THR A 126 10.52 7.31 -1.69
N GLU A 127 11.21 7.25 -2.83
CA GLU A 127 12.36 6.34 -3.00
C GLU A 127 13.52 6.72 -2.08
N LEU A 128 13.89 7.98 -2.05
CA LEU A 128 14.94 8.46 -1.13
C LEU A 128 14.57 8.12 0.32
N TYR A 129 13.33 8.36 0.69
CA TYR A 129 12.83 8.06 2.02
C TYR A 129 12.93 6.55 2.33
N LEU A 130 12.49 5.69 1.41
CA LEU A 130 12.60 4.24 1.56
C LEU A 130 14.07 3.80 1.72
N ARG A 131 14.97 4.31 0.88
CA ARG A 131 16.40 4.01 0.96
C ARG A 131 17.03 4.41 2.29
N LEU A 132 16.66 5.57 2.83
CA LEU A 132 17.11 6.01 4.16
C LEU A 132 16.61 5.08 5.27
N CYS A 133 15.35 4.66 5.21
CA CYS A 133 14.80 3.70 6.16
C CYS A 133 15.52 2.34 6.06
N LEU A 134 15.67 1.78 4.87
CA LEU A 134 16.36 0.50 4.65
C LEU A 134 17.82 0.57 5.16
N ARG A 135 18.54 1.67 4.86
CA ARG A 135 19.89 1.89 5.36
C ARG A 135 19.96 1.94 6.89
N ARG A 136 19.00 2.62 7.53
CA ARG A 136 18.95 2.74 9.00
C ARG A 136 18.81 1.38 9.68
N PHE A 137 18.03 0.49 9.08
CA PHE A 137 17.82 -0.86 9.58
C PHE A 137 18.85 -1.88 9.02
N LYS A 138 19.81 -1.43 8.22
CA LYS A 138 20.79 -2.29 7.53
C LYS A 138 20.14 -3.40 6.68
N VAL A 139 18.90 -3.18 6.24
CA VAL A 139 18.19 -4.10 5.35
C VAL A 139 18.62 -3.84 3.91
N LYS A 140 19.12 -4.85 3.26
CA LYS A 140 19.56 -4.79 1.85
C LYS A 140 18.66 -5.72 1.03
N PRO A 141 17.63 -5.21 0.35
CA PRO A 141 16.84 -6.03 -0.56
C PRO A 141 17.72 -6.50 -1.71
N ALA A 142 17.47 -7.71 -2.22
CA ALA A 142 18.17 -8.21 -3.40
C ALA A 142 17.88 -7.35 -4.64
N LEU A 143 16.68 -6.74 -4.68
CA LEU A 143 16.28 -5.78 -5.70
C LEU A 143 15.53 -4.62 -5.06
N LEU A 144 15.86 -3.40 -5.47
CA LEU A 144 15.06 -2.19 -5.26
C LEU A 144 15.05 -1.39 -6.57
N ARG A 145 13.93 -1.38 -7.26
CA ARG A 145 13.76 -0.73 -8.56
C ARG A 145 12.51 0.13 -8.60
N GLY A 146 12.68 1.40 -8.95
CA GLY A 146 11.58 2.33 -9.19
C GLY A 146 10.99 2.18 -10.59
N HIS A 147 9.66 2.27 -10.69
CA HIS A 147 8.90 2.31 -11.92
C HIS A 147 7.98 3.53 -11.89
N TYR A 148 8.07 4.38 -12.91
CA TYR A 148 7.40 5.68 -12.95
C TYR A 148 6.53 5.80 -14.19
N ALA A 149 5.38 6.43 -14.07
CA ALA A 149 4.58 6.90 -15.20
C ALA A 149 5.21 8.19 -15.72
N GLY A 150 6.09 8.09 -16.72
CA GLY A 150 6.86 9.24 -17.20
C GLY A 150 6.08 10.17 -18.11
N VAL A 151 4.97 9.73 -18.72
CA VAL A 151 4.17 10.50 -19.69
C VAL A 151 2.71 10.07 -19.61
N PRO A 152 1.72 10.96 -19.84
CA PRO A 152 0.32 10.56 -19.98
C PRO A 152 0.17 9.42 -21.01
N GLY A 153 -0.58 8.38 -20.65
CA GLY A 153 -0.75 7.16 -21.47
C GLY A 153 0.17 5.99 -21.11
N THR A 154 1.17 6.18 -20.27
CA THR A 154 2.07 5.09 -19.82
C THR A 154 1.53 4.27 -18.64
N GLU A 155 0.34 4.59 -18.13
CA GLU A 155 -0.28 3.84 -17.04
C GLU A 155 -0.46 2.35 -17.35
N ALA A 156 -0.82 2.01 -18.59
CA ALA A 156 -0.95 0.62 -19.01
C ALA A 156 0.39 -0.13 -18.95
N SER A 157 1.48 0.51 -19.37
CA SER A 157 2.83 -0.03 -19.28
C SER A 157 3.24 -0.26 -17.82
N LEU A 158 2.91 0.70 -16.95
CA LEU A 158 3.21 0.62 -15.51
C LEU A 158 2.41 -0.51 -14.85
N ARG A 159 1.12 -0.68 -15.18
CA ARG A 159 0.29 -1.80 -14.70
C ARG A 159 0.85 -3.15 -15.17
N ASN A 160 1.26 -3.25 -16.43
CA ASN A 160 1.89 -4.46 -16.95
C ASN A 160 3.23 -4.75 -16.28
N ALA A 161 4.02 -3.73 -15.96
CA ALA A 161 5.25 -3.88 -15.18
C ALA A 161 4.94 -4.41 -13.76
N LEU A 162 3.92 -3.87 -13.10
CA LEU A 162 3.47 -4.34 -11.79
C LEU A 162 3.05 -5.83 -11.84
N ILE A 163 2.24 -6.22 -12.83
CA ILE A 163 1.84 -7.62 -13.00
C ILE A 163 3.08 -8.51 -13.12
N ARG A 164 4.04 -8.14 -13.98
CA ARG A 164 5.29 -8.90 -14.13
C ARG A 164 6.12 -8.97 -12.85
N THR A 165 6.18 -7.89 -12.09
CA THR A 165 6.84 -7.84 -10.77
C THR A 165 6.22 -8.87 -9.82
N LEU A 166 4.90 -8.86 -9.69
CA LEU A 166 4.18 -9.76 -8.81
C LEU A 166 4.26 -11.22 -9.25
N LEU A 167 4.22 -11.49 -10.57
CA LEU A 167 4.38 -12.84 -11.12
C LEU A 167 5.78 -13.44 -10.88
N LYS A 168 6.82 -12.62 -10.74
CA LYS A 168 8.17 -13.07 -10.37
C LYS A 168 8.30 -13.43 -8.89
N GLY A 169 7.25 -13.16 -8.14
CA GLY A 169 7.29 -13.37 -6.72
C GLY A 169 7.92 -12.19 -5.97
N HIS A 170 8.08 -11.02 -6.54
CA HIS A 170 8.47 -9.79 -5.86
C HIS A 170 7.24 -9.09 -5.28
N PHE A 171 7.43 -8.21 -4.33
CA PHE A 171 6.37 -7.33 -3.88
C PHE A 171 6.67 -5.88 -4.28
N ALA A 172 5.67 -5.02 -4.18
CA ALA A 172 5.81 -3.64 -4.58
C ALA A 172 5.18 -2.69 -3.57
N ILE A 173 5.84 -1.57 -3.31
CA ILE A 173 5.23 -0.43 -2.63
C ILE A 173 4.64 0.45 -3.71
N LEU A 174 3.32 0.64 -3.69
CA LEU A 174 2.59 1.43 -4.67
C LEU A 174 2.23 2.79 -4.10
N THR A 175 2.37 3.84 -4.90
CA THR A 175 1.71 5.12 -4.67
C THR A 175 0.58 5.29 -5.67
N VAL A 176 -0.65 5.29 -5.18
CA VAL A 176 -1.86 5.58 -5.94
C VAL A 176 -2.25 7.03 -5.72
N LEU A 177 -2.67 7.73 -6.77
CA LEU A 177 -3.11 9.11 -6.70
C LEU A 177 -4.54 9.23 -7.23
N TYR A 178 -5.34 10.06 -6.55
CA TYR A 178 -6.72 10.32 -6.94
C TYR A 178 -7.57 9.07 -7.15
N HIS A 179 -7.26 8.01 -6.42
CA HIS A 179 -8.01 6.75 -6.52
C HIS A 179 -9.40 6.92 -5.87
N PRO A 180 -10.50 6.42 -6.46
CA PRO A 180 -11.87 6.63 -5.93
C PRO A 180 -12.05 6.15 -4.49
N ILE A 181 -11.35 5.08 -4.10
CA ILE A 181 -11.43 4.48 -2.76
C ILE A 181 -10.35 5.06 -1.84
N TYR A 182 -9.11 5.11 -2.32
CA TYR A 182 -7.95 5.42 -1.49
C TYR A 182 -7.57 6.91 -1.50
N GLY A 183 -8.04 7.69 -2.47
CA GLY A 183 -7.51 9.03 -2.67
C GLY A 183 -6.03 8.98 -3.09
N SER A 184 -5.18 9.71 -2.37
CA SER A 184 -3.73 9.57 -2.47
C SER A 184 -3.22 8.72 -1.33
N HIS A 185 -2.65 7.55 -1.63
CA HIS A 185 -2.32 6.55 -0.62
C HIS A 185 -1.12 5.70 -1.02
N THR A 186 -0.38 5.22 -0.02
CA THR A 186 0.73 4.27 -0.21
C THR A 186 0.31 2.91 0.34
N VAL A 187 0.41 1.87 -0.49
CA VAL A 187 0.01 0.51 -0.18
C VAL A 187 1.09 -0.49 -0.59
N ILE A 188 1.00 -1.73 -0.12
CA ILE A 188 1.83 -2.83 -0.58
C ILE A 188 1.01 -3.75 -1.48
N ALA A 189 1.54 -4.04 -2.67
CA ALA A 189 1.07 -5.10 -3.53
C ALA A 189 1.99 -6.32 -3.40
N TYR A 190 1.40 -7.50 -3.23
CA TYR A 190 2.18 -8.70 -2.97
C TYR A 190 1.64 -9.97 -3.66
N GLY A 191 0.63 -9.83 -4.49
CA GLY A 191 0.10 -10.93 -5.29
C GLY A 191 -0.70 -10.42 -6.47
N VAL A 192 -0.90 -11.28 -7.45
CA VAL A 192 -1.77 -11.05 -8.59
C VAL A 192 -2.56 -12.31 -8.90
N ASP A 193 -3.85 -12.16 -9.07
CA ASP A 193 -4.78 -13.22 -9.41
C ASP A 193 -5.37 -12.95 -10.80
N VAL A 194 -5.67 -14.02 -11.53
CA VAL A 194 -6.25 -13.93 -12.87
C VAL A 194 -7.62 -14.57 -12.87
N VAL A 195 -8.62 -13.81 -13.27
CA VAL A 195 -10.01 -14.27 -13.38
C VAL A 195 -10.40 -14.23 -14.86
N SER A 196 -11.14 -15.23 -15.31
CA SER A 196 -11.74 -15.19 -16.64
C SER A 196 -12.88 -14.19 -16.66
N GLY A 197 -12.76 -13.13 -17.43
CA GLY A 197 -13.81 -12.13 -17.60
C GLY A 197 -14.98 -12.64 -18.45
N PRO A 198 -16.13 -11.92 -18.47
CA PRO A 198 -17.32 -12.32 -19.25
C PRO A 198 -17.08 -12.49 -20.75
N SER A 199 -16.06 -11.81 -21.30
CA SER A 199 -15.64 -11.91 -22.70
C SER A 199 -14.58 -12.98 -22.95
N GLY A 200 -14.27 -13.83 -21.96
CA GLY A 200 -13.15 -14.78 -22.01
C GLY A 200 -11.77 -14.14 -21.88
N LYS A 201 -11.69 -12.81 -21.79
CA LYS A 201 -10.42 -12.10 -21.58
C LYS A 201 -10.01 -12.17 -20.12
N PRO A 202 -8.71 -12.35 -19.82
CA PRO A 202 -8.24 -12.37 -18.44
C PRO A 202 -8.38 -11.00 -17.79
N VAL A 203 -8.88 -10.98 -16.56
CA VAL A 203 -8.90 -9.81 -15.68
C VAL A 203 -7.91 -10.06 -14.55
N TYR A 204 -6.99 -9.15 -14.36
CA TYR A 204 -5.95 -9.25 -13.34
C TYR A 204 -6.37 -8.46 -12.09
N TYR A 205 -6.32 -9.13 -10.94
CA TYR A 205 -6.55 -8.52 -9.64
C TYR A 205 -5.26 -8.49 -8.85
N VAL A 206 -4.89 -7.33 -8.33
CA VAL A 206 -3.74 -7.18 -7.45
C VAL A 206 -4.18 -7.38 -6.02
N THR A 207 -3.45 -8.22 -5.29
CA THR A 207 -3.62 -8.40 -3.85
C THR A 207 -2.84 -7.33 -3.11
N LEU A 208 -3.53 -6.57 -2.26
CA LEU A 208 -3.00 -5.41 -1.56
C LEU A 208 -3.08 -5.58 -0.04
N ALA A 209 -2.04 -5.10 0.63
CA ALA A 209 -2.12 -4.66 2.02
C ALA A 209 -2.28 -3.13 2.00
N ASP A 210 -3.51 -2.66 2.18
CA ASP A 210 -3.85 -1.25 2.04
C ASP A 210 -3.52 -0.41 3.29
N GLY A 211 -3.09 -1.05 4.35
CA GLY A 211 -2.78 -0.40 5.63
C GLY A 211 -4.01 0.06 6.42
N TRP A 212 -5.22 -0.05 5.87
CA TRP A 212 -6.46 0.31 6.58
C TRP A 212 -7.19 -0.91 7.14
N ASN A 213 -6.96 -2.06 6.54
CA ASN A 213 -7.63 -3.31 6.87
C ASN A 213 -6.60 -4.39 7.17
N GLU A 214 -6.94 -5.28 8.10
CA GLU A 214 -6.11 -6.43 8.45
C GLU A 214 -6.16 -7.52 7.37
N ARG A 215 -7.25 -7.57 6.61
CA ARG A 215 -7.45 -8.55 5.54
C ARG A 215 -6.92 -8.03 4.22
N PRO A 216 -6.44 -8.92 3.34
CA PRO A 216 -6.07 -8.57 1.98
C PRO A 216 -7.18 -7.84 1.24
N ARG A 217 -6.79 -6.96 0.33
CA ARG A 217 -7.70 -6.31 -0.61
C ARG A 217 -7.33 -6.72 -2.02
N TYR A 218 -8.35 -6.88 -2.84
CA TYR A 218 -8.20 -7.26 -4.24
C TYR A 218 -8.71 -6.12 -5.11
N LEU A 219 -7.90 -5.63 -6.02
CA LEU A 219 -8.25 -4.51 -6.87
C LEU A 219 -7.95 -4.84 -8.34
N PRO A 220 -8.93 -4.69 -9.25
CA PRO A 220 -8.67 -4.85 -10.67
C PRO A 220 -7.55 -3.91 -11.11
N VAL A 221 -6.57 -4.46 -11.83
CA VAL A 221 -5.38 -3.71 -12.26
C VAL A 221 -5.74 -2.53 -13.15
N ASP A 222 -6.77 -2.64 -13.97
CA ASP A 222 -7.25 -1.58 -14.86
C ASP A 222 -7.85 -0.39 -14.10
N LYS A 223 -8.33 -0.62 -12.86
CA LYS A 223 -8.83 0.43 -11.97
C LYS A 223 -7.75 1.06 -11.10
N LEU A 224 -6.52 0.53 -11.12
CA LEU A 224 -5.41 1.13 -10.41
C LEU A 224 -4.98 2.45 -11.08
N ARG A 225 -5.17 3.56 -10.38
CA ARG A 225 -4.57 4.85 -10.73
C ARG A 225 -3.15 4.90 -10.18
N LEU A 226 -2.27 4.15 -10.84
CA LEU A 226 -0.90 3.94 -10.41
C LEU A 226 -0.03 5.09 -10.94
N PHE A 227 0.59 5.82 -10.04
CA PHE A 227 1.53 6.89 -10.38
C PHE A 227 2.97 6.38 -10.45
N LEU A 228 3.36 5.58 -9.47
CA LEU A 228 4.67 4.96 -9.39
C LEU A 228 4.64 3.76 -8.44
N PHE A 229 5.62 2.89 -8.56
CA PHE A 229 5.86 1.83 -7.59
C PHE A 229 7.34 1.46 -7.48
N TRP A 230 7.70 0.89 -6.35
CA TRP A 230 9.03 0.31 -6.10
C TRP A 230 8.90 -1.19 -5.95
N GLU A 231 9.59 -1.90 -6.84
CA GLU A 231 9.74 -3.35 -6.82
C GLU A 231 10.81 -3.72 -5.78
N LEU A 232 10.50 -4.70 -4.91
CA LEU A 232 11.39 -5.22 -3.88
C LEU A 232 11.42 -6.75 -3.92
N ALA A 233 12.64 -7.31 -3.74
CA ALA A 233 12.89 -8.74 -3.61
C ALA A 233 13.91 -9.05 -2.52
#